data_6db10d773ea0d0f197a190c877feae4a
#
_entry.id   6db10d773ea0d0f197a190c877feae4a
#
_cell.length_a   1.000
_cell.length_b   1.000
_cell.length_c   1.000
_cell.angle_alpha   90.00
_cell.angle_beta   90.00
_cell.angle_gamma   90.00
#
_symmetry.space_group_name_H-M   'P 1'
#
loop_
_entity.id
_entity.type
_entity.pdbx_description
1 polymer ?
#
loop_
_entity_poly.entity_id
_entity_poly.type
_entity_poly.pdbx_seq_one_letter_code
_entity_poly.pdbx_strand_id
1 'polypeptide(L)'
;GQCGENIYYVLYDNGKLLLRGTGATYDYTSHDSVFYQNDQIKEIVLSNGITGLGDRLFYHCANAKTVSLPATLTSIGDSAFAQEDAAIGYTAGLTSVTIPQAVTAIQSYAFYHTAIAEVTVPASVKTWGKYVFSGCAKLKTARVACDSIGAFAFTRCTALSSLTISANCRTFGENML
;
A
#
# COMPACT_ATOMS: atom_id res chain seq x y z
N GLY A 1 17.13 -3.42 -13.44
CA GLY A 1 16.99 -4.77 -12.86
C GLY A 1 15.66 -5.41 -13.19
N GLN A 2 15.39 -6.57 -12.62
CA GLN A 2 14.16 -7.35 -12.79
C GLN A 2 13.52 -7.62 -11.41
N CYS A 3 12.20 -7.50 -11.33
CA CYS A 3 11.44 -7.74 -10.09
C CYS A 3 10.11 -8.47 -10.32
N GLY A 4 9.96 -9.13 -11.42
CA GLY A 4 8.87 -10.01 -11.82
C GLY A 4 9.28 -10.79 -13.06
N GLU A 5 8.52 -11.83 -13.45
CA GLU A 5 8.88 -12.65 -14.62
C GLU A 5 9.07 -11.78 -15.88
N ASN A 6 8.15 -10.85 -16.10
CA ASN A 6 8.16 -9.92 -17.22
C ASN A 6 8.13 -8.45 -16.76
N ILE A 7 8.70 -8.15 -15.58
CA ILE A 7 8.73 -6.80 -15.02
C ILE A 7 10.17 -6.40 -14.74
N TYR A 8 10.56 -5.28 -15.30
CA TYR A 8 11.88 -4.68 -15.19
C TYR A 8 11.80 -3.30 -14.57
N TYR A 9 12.85 -2.89 -13.87
CA TYR A 9 12.91 -1.57 -13.24
C TYR A 9 14.17 -0.79 -13.58
N VAL A 10 14.03 0.52 -13.49
CA VAL A 10 15.14 1.49 -13.53
C VAL A 10 14.95 2.46 -12.36
N LEU A 11 16.00 2.65 -11.57
CA LEU A 11 16.08 3.72 -10.58
C LEU A 11 16.97 4.83 -11.17
N TYR A 12 16.38 6.02 -11.29
CA TYR A 12 17.07 7.20 -11.81
C TYR A 12 17.75 7.98 -10.68
N ASP A 13 18.79 8.75 -11.01
CA ASP A 13 19.57 9.54 -10.03
C ASP A 13 18.75 10.57 -9.25
N ASN A 14 17.59 10.99 -9.79
CA ASN A 14 16.65 11.88 -9.11
C ASN A 14 15.76 11.18 -8.07
N GLY A 15 15.90 9.88 -7.91
CA GLY A 15 15.12 9.05 -6.98
C GLY A 15 13.80 8.52 -7.55
N LYS A 16 13.55 8.66 -8.85
CA LYS A 16 12.40 8.05 -9.51
C LYS A 16 12.68 6.59 -9.82
N LEU A 17 11.86 5.70 -9.28
CA LEU A 17 11.84 4.28 -9.60
C LEU A 17 10.73 4.00 -10.60
N LEU A 18 11.07 3.48 -11.77
CA LEU A 18 10.13 3.12 -12.81
C LEU A 18 10.11 1.61 -13.02
N LEU A 19 8.93 0.99 -12.85
CA LEU A 19 8.68 -0.41 -13.19
C LEU A 19 7.90 -0.50 -14.49
N ARG A 20 8.33 -1.37 -15.40
CA ARG A 20 7.69 -1.62 -16.69
C ARG A 20 7.56 -3.11 -16.95
N GLY A 21 6.50 -3.49 -17.64
CA GLY A 21 6.25 -4.88 -18.04
C GLY A 21 4.82 -5.30 -17.83
N THR A 22 4.60 -6.60 -17.72
CA THR A 22 3.27 -7.20 -17.59
C THR A 22 3.25 -8.28 -16.52
N GLY A 23 2.07 -8.46 -15.89
CA GLY A 23 1.87 -9.46 -14.84
C GLY A 23 2.14 -8.94 -13.44
N ALA A 24 2.48 -9.84 -12.54
CA ALA A 24 2.77 -9.52 -11.14
C ALA A 24 4.27 -9.42 -10.87
N THR A 25 4.64 -8.61 -9.90
CA THR A 25 6.00 -8.61 -9.35
C THR A 25 6.21 -9.86 -8.48
N TYR A 26 7.46 -10.18 -8.19
CA TYR A 26 7.78 -11.27 -7.27
C TYR A 26 7.32 -10.96 -5.84
N ASP A 27 6.99 -12.03 -5.11
CA ASP A 27 6.82 -11.99 -3.66
C ASP A 27 8.19 -12.12 -2.98
N TYR A 28 8.37 -11.36 -1.91
CA TYR A 28 9.57 -11.41 -1.08
C TYR A 28 9.23 -11.82 0.34
N THR A 29 10.15 -12.50 1.02
CA THR A 29 9.84 -13.15 2.31
C THR A 29 10.19 -12.31 3.51
N SER A 30 11.33 -11.71 3.57
CA SER A 30 11.78 -10.92 4.72
C SER A 30 12.35 -9.57 4.24
N HIS A 31 13.64 -9.47 4.23
CA HIS A 31 14.38 -8.27 3.84
C HIS A 31 15.09 -8.46 2.49
N ASP A 32 14.61 -9.38 1.68
CA ASP A 32 15.21 -9.82 0.42
C ASP A 32 14.67 -9.12 -0.83
N SER A 33 13.69 -8.20 -0.66
CA SER A 33 13.27 -7.35 -1.76
C SER A 33 14.44 -6.53 -2.30
N VAL A 34 14.53 -6.44 -3.62
CA VAL A 34 15.54 -5.62 -4.32
C VAL A 34 15.42 -4.13 -3.99
N PHE A 35 14.32 -3.71 -3.35
CA PHE A 35 14.05 -2.33 -2.93
C PHE A 35 14.07 -2.15 -1.41
N TYR A 36 14.30 -3.21 -0.63
CA TYR A 36 14.26 -3.13 0.84
C TYR A 36 15.19 -2.03 1.36
N GLN A 37 14.66 -1.16 2.23
CA GLN A 37 15.39 -0.03 2.84
C GLN A 37 16.12 0.88 1.83
N ASN A 38 15.67 0.93 0.59
CA ASN A 38 16.30 1.79 -0.40
C ASN A 38 15.87 3.25 -0.20
N ASP A 39 16.71 4.04 0.45
CA ASP A 39 16.48 5.45 0.80
C ASP A 39 16.65 6.41 -0.40
N GLN A 40 17.19 5.92 -1.51
CA GLN A 40 17.29 6.70 -2.75
C GLN A 40 15.94 6.81 -3.47
N ILE A 41 15.00 5.88 -3.24
CA ILE A 41 13.68 5.89 -3.87
C ILE A 41 12.83 6.99 -3.24
N LYS A 42 12.39 7.95 -4.06
CA LYS A 42 11.53 9.09 -3.66
C LYS A 42 10.16 9.04 -4.31
N GLU A 43 10.09 8.55 -5.54
CA GLU A 43 8.89 8.40 -6.35
C GLU A 43 8.87 7.00 -6.97
N ILE A 44 7.72 6.34 -6.92
CA ILE A 44 7.50 5.03 -7.54
C ILE A 44 6.48 5.18 -8.65
N VAL A 45 6.80 4.71 -9.86
CA VAL A 45 5.91 4.72 -11.01
C VAL A 45 5.81 3.32 -11.59
N LEU A 46 4.60 2.79 -11.68
CA LEU A 46 4.32 1.52 -12.32
C LEU A 46 3.57 1.76 -13.62
N SER A 47 4.03 1.14 -14.71
CA SER A 47 3.36 1.25 -16.01
C SER A 47 2.14 0.33 -16.11
N ASN A 48 1.21 0.68 -17.00
CA ASN A 48 0.12 -0.21 -17.36
C ASN A 48 0.65 -1.56 -17.86
N GLY A 49 -0.10 -2.63 -17.56
CA GLY A 49 0.31 -4.01 -17.77
C GLY A 49 0.73 -4.73 -16.49
N ILE A 50 1.16 -3.99 -15.47
CA ILE A 50 1.41 -4.56 -14.13
C ILE A 50 0.06 -4.79 -13.46
N THR A 51 -0.18 -6.04 -13.04
CA THR A 51 -1.48 -6.48 -12.49
C THR A 51 -1.44 -6.82 -11.01
N GLY A 52 -0.27 -7.07 -10.44
CA GLY A 52 -0.12 -7.38 -9.03
C GLY A 52 1.18 -6.83 -8.45
N LEU A 53 1.10 -6.34 -7.22
CA LEU A 53 2.26 -6.06 -6.40
C LEU A 53 2.48 -7.23 -5.45
N GLY A 54 3.67 -7.81 -5.50
CA GLY A 54 4.06 -8.90 -4.62
C GLY A 54 4.29 -8.46 -3.18
N ASP A 55 4.38 -9.44 -2.32
CA ASP A 55 4.60 -9.23 -0.90
C ASP A 55 5.93 -8.52 -0.66
N ARG A 56 5.92 -7.56 0.26
CA ARG A 56 7.09 -6.79 0.74
C ARG A 56 7.91 -6.10 -0.35
N LEU A 57 7.36 -5.87 -1.55
CA LEU A 57 8.10 -5.30 -2.67
C LEU A 57 8.82 -3.99 -2.30
N PHE A 58 8.11 -3.03 -1.70
CA PHE A 58 8.63 -1.73 -1.27
C PHE A 58 8.71 -1.59 0.25
N TYR A 59 8.93 -2.73 0.93
CA TYR A 59 9.01 -2.76 2.37
C TYR A 59 10.14 -1.84 2.87
N HIS A 60 9.77 -0.95 3.80
CA HIS A 60 10.68 0.02 4.42
C HIS A 60 11.37 1.00 3.43
N CYS A 61 10.72 1.34 2.31
CA CYS A 61 11.15 2.44 1.44
C CYS A 61 10.74 3.79 2.06
N ALA A 62 11.39 4.21 3.12
CA ALA A 62 10.96 5.32 3.99
C ALA A 62 10.93 6.69 3.29
N ASN A 63 11.72 6.87 2.23
CA ASN A 63 11.79 8.11 1.46
C ASN A 63 10.87 8.14 0.23
N ALA A 64 10.24 7.00 -0.13
CA ALA A 64 9.26 6.94 -1.22
C ALA A 64 7.96 7.64 -0.81
N LYS A 65 7.76 8.89 -1.21
CA LYS A 65 6.62 9.72 -0.79
C LYS A 65 5.41 9.56 -1.70
N THR A 66 5.61 9.22 -2.96
CA THR A 66 4.55 9.11 -3.95
C THR A 66 4.63 7.79 -4.71
N VAL A 67 3.47 7.26 -5.07
CA VAL A 67 3.34 6.11 -5.96
C VAL A 67 2.25 6.35 -6.99
N SER A 68 2.55 6.04 -8.26
CA SER A 68 1.57 5.99 -9.34
C SER A 68 1.24 4.52 -9.63
N LEU A 69 0.05 4.09 -9.23
CA LEU A 69 -0.46 2.74 -9.44
C LEU A 69 -1.24 2.68 -10.76
N PRO A 70 -1.01 1.70 -11.64
CA PRO A 70 -1.68 1.62 -12.93
C PRO A 70 -3.13 1.15 -12.81
N ALA A 71 -3.98 1.54 -13.77
CA ALA A 71 -5.38 1.10 -13.83
C ALA A 71 -5.53 -0.42 -14.01
N THR A 72 -4.48 -1.11 -14.45
CA THR A 72 -4.44 -2.57 -14.61
C THR A 72 -4.18 -3.33 -13.31
N LEU A 73 -3.85 -2.63 -12.21
CA LEU A 73 -3.52 -3.27 -10.94
C LEU A 73 -4.76 -3.87 -10.29
N THR A 74 -4.70 -5.16 -9.94
CA THR A 74 -5.80 -5.92 -9.32
C THR A 74 -5.50 -6.35 -7.90
N SER A 75 -4.23 -6.44 -7.49
CA SER A 75 -3.84 -6.87 -6.15
C SER A 75 -2.64 -6.10 -5.60
N ILE A 76 -2.66 -5.90 -4.28
CA ILE A 76 -1.56 -5.32 -3.50
C ILE A 76 -1.20 -6.34 -2.43
N GLY A 77 0.06 -6.80 -2.45
CA GLY A 77 0.57 -7.88 -1.60
C GLY A 77 0.74 -7.50 -0.13
N ASP A 78 1.03 -8.51 0.67
CA ASP A 78 1.29 -8.34 2.11
C ASP A 78 2.48 -7.41 2.32
N SER A 79 2.30 -6.43 3.23
CA SER A 79 3.37 -5.50 3.59
C SER A 79 4.02 -4.76 2.41
N ALA A 80 3.35 -4.66 1.26
CA ALA A 80 3.95 -4.14 0.02
C ALA A 80 4.57 -2.75 0.18
N PHE A 81 3.96 -1.86 1.00
CA PHE A 81 4.45 -0.51 1.32
C PHE A 81 4.67 -0.30 2.82
N ALA A 82 4.64 -1.37 3.62
CA ALA A 82 4.76 -1.26 5.06
C ALA A 82 6.08 -0.62 5.50
N GLN A 83 6.03 0.10 6.60
CA GLN A 83 7.21 0.65 7.27
C GLN A 83 7.46 -0.11 8.57
N GLU A 84 8.71 -0.21 9.00
CA GLU A 84 9.04 -0.82 10.29
C GLU A 84 8.47 0.01 11.44
N ASP A 85 7.97 -0.70 12.46
CA ASP A 85 7.47 -0.11 13.69
C ASP A 85 8.64 0.22 14.61
N ALA A 86 9.12 1.44 14.55
CA ALA A 86 10.20 1.90 15.43
C ALA A 86 9.68 2.50 16.74
N ALA A 87 8.48 3.11 16.75
CA ALA A 87 7.87 3.74 17.93
C ALA A 87 6.40 4.08 17.67
N ILE A 88 5.62 4.25 18.73
CA ILE A 88 4.24 4.75 18.67
C ILE A 88 4.24 6.12 17.97
N GLY A 89 3.45 6.26 16.91
CA GLY A 89 3.35 7.49 16.12
C GLY A 89 4.40 7.65 15.03
N TYR A 90 5.33 6.71 14.88
CA TYR A 90 6.25 6.70 13.75
C TYR A 90 5.49 6.42 12.44
N THR A 91 5.73 7.25 11.44
CA THR A 91 5.25 7.04 10.08
C THR A 91 6.31 7.46 9.09
N ALA A 92 6.43 6.73 8.00
CA ALA A 92 7.36 7.02 6.92
C ALA A 92 6.75 6.61 5.56
N GLY A 93 7.53 6.68 4.51
CA GLY A 93 7.10 6.25 3.19
C GLY A 93 5.99 7.14 2.62
N LEU A 94 5.01 6.51 1.98
CA LEU A 94 3.96 7.17 1.22
C LEU A 94 3.19 8.21 2.04
N THR A 95 3.01 9.39 1.46
CA THR A 95 2.17 10.47 1.99
C THR A 95 0.79 10.52 1.34
N SER A 96 0.65 9.90 0.17
CA SER A 96 -0.60 9.76 -0.57
C SER A 96 -0.61 8.49 -1.39
N VAL A 97 -1.79 7.97 -1.66
CA VAL A 97 -2.03 6.86 -2.59
C VAL A 97 -3.42 6.98 -3.19
N THR A 98 -3.53 6.72 -4.49
CA THR A 98 -4.81 6.49 -5.17
C THR A 98 -4.89 5.01 -5.50
N ILE A 99 -5.80 4.29 -4.85
CA ILE A 99 -6.03 2.86 -5.09
C ILE A 99 -6.89 2.73 -6.36
N PRO A 100 -6.40 2.07 -7.41
CA PRO A 100 -7.15 1.91 -8.66
C PRO A 100 -8.45 1.13 -8.49
N GLN A 101 -9.45 1.45 -9.32
CA GLN A 101 -10.77 0.81 -9.30
C GLN A 101 -10.77 -0.66 -9.74
N ALA A 102 -9.68 -1.16 -10.30
CA ALA A 102 -9.51 -2.58 -10.64
C ALA A 102 -9.01 -3.43 -9.47
N VAL A 103 -8.54 -2.80 -8.38
CA VAL A 103 -8.01 -3.53 -7.22
C VAL A 103 -9.15 -4.27 -6.51
N THR A 104 -8.99 -5.60 -6.43
CA THR A 104 -9.96 -6.50 -5.77
C THR A 104 -9.42 -7.06 -4.46
N ALA A 105 -8.10 -7.04 -4.25
CA ALA A 105 -7.46 -7.58 -3.05
C ALA A 105 -6.36 -6.65 -2.53
N ILE A 106 -6.42 -6.36 -1.23
CA ILE A 106 -5.36 -5.69 -0.48
C ILE A 106 -5.00 -6.61 0.68
N GLN A 107 -3.77 -7.11 0.69
CA GLN A 107 -3.32 -8.08 1.69
C GLN A 107 -2.94 -7.39 3.01
N SER A 108 -2.64 -8.19 4.02
CA SER A 108 -2.35 -7.71 5.37
C SER A 108 -1.16 -6.74 5.38
N TYR A 109 -1.20 -5.75 6.26
CA TYR A 109 -0.13 -4.76 6.45
C TYR A 109 0.26 -3.95 5.21
N ALA A 110 -0.49 -3.98 4.10
CA ALA A 110 -0.07 -3.39 2.82
C ALA A 110 0.43 -1.95 2.91
N PHE A 111 -0.18 -1.12 3.79
CA PHE A 111 0.18 0.28 4.03
C PHE A 111 0.50 0.58 5.51
N TYR A 112 0.92 -0.44 6.25
CA TYR A 112 1.21 -0.35 7.67
C TYR A 112 2.25 0.75 7.97
N HIS A 113 1.96 1.61 8.96
CA HIS A 113 2.81 2.74 9.39
C HIS A 113 3.21 3.73 8.29
N THR A 114 2.47 3.82 7.18
CA THR A 114 2.71 4.86 6.17
C THR A 114 2.26 6.24 6.64
N ALA A 115 2.79 7.28 6.00
CA ALA A 115 2.47 8.68 6.30
C ALA A 115 1.26 9.23 5.50
N ILE A 116 0.43 8.35 4.95
CA ILE A 116 -0.76 8.69 4.16
C ILE A 116 -1.71 9.57 4.99
N ALA A 117 -2.12 10.72 4.42
CA ALA A 117 -3.00 11.68 5.09
C ALA A 117 -4.48 11.42 4.83
N GLU A 118 -4.81 10.86 3.68
CA GLU A 118 -6.18 10.48 3.31
C GLU A 118 -6.16 9.26 2.39
N VAL A 119 -7.22 8.46 2.43
CA VAL A 119 -7.38 7.28 1.57
C VAL A 119 -8.84 7.05 1.23
N THR A 120 -9.08 6.58 0.01
CA THR A 120 -10.35 5.98 -0.41
C THR A 120 -10.10 4.55 -0.84
N VAL A 121 -10.77 3.60 -0.19
CA VAL A 121 -10.76 2.20 -0.58
C VAL A 121 -11.96 1.96 -1.49
N PRO A 122 -11.73 1.58 -2.76
CA PRO A 122 -12.79 1.48 -3.76
C PRO A 122 -13.73 0.29 -3.51
N ALA A 123 -14.93 0.36 -4.08
CA ALA A 123 -15.96 -0.69 -3.97
C ALA A 123 -15.55 -2.03 -4.61
N SER A 124 -14.54 -2.01 -5.47
CA SER A 124 -13.98 -3.22 -6.10
C SER A 124 -13.26 -4.16 -5.13
N VAL A 125 -12.77 -3.64 -4.00
CA VAL A 125 -12.01 -4.42 -3.03
C VAL A 125 -12.94 -5.43 -2.34
N LYS A 126 -12.64 -6.72 -2.52
CA LYS A 126 -13.38 -7.85 -1.95
C LYS A 126 -12.58 -8.59 -0.88
N THR A 127 -11.26 -8.59 -1.00
CA THR A 127 -10.36 -9.16 0.00
C THR A 127 -9.60 -8.03 0.68
N TRP A 128 -9.77 -7.91 2.00
CA TRP A 128 -9.08 -6.95 2.83
C TRP A 128 -8.37 -7.67 3.97
N GLY A 129 -7.06 -7.63 3.97
CA GLY A 129 -6.24 -8.25 5.02
C GLY A 129 -6.33 -7.53 6.36
N LYS A 130 -5.58 -8.01 7.34
CA LYS A 130 -5.49 -7.39 8.67
C LYS A 130 -4.48 -6.23 8.67
N TYR A 131 -4.68 -5.23 9.54
CA TYR A 131 -3.73 -4.13 9.79
C TYR A 131 -3.37 -3.28 8.56
N VAL A 132 -4.21 -3.23 7.53
CA VAL A 132 -3.86 -2.61 6.23
C VAL A 132 -3.37 -1.17 6.37
N PHE A 133 -4.03 -0.33 7.16
CA PHE A 133 -3.63 1.06 7.44
C PHE A 133 -3.27 1.28 8.92
N SER A 134 -3.05 0.21 9.68
CA SER A 134 -2.71 0.36 11.10
C SER A 134 -1.41 1.17 11.27
N GLY A 135 -1.39 2.02 12.28
CA GLY A 135 -0.24 2.88 12.56
C GLY A 135 -0.04 4.05 11.61
N CYS A 136 -0.98 4.31 10.68
CA CYS A 136 -0.93 5.49 9.82
C CYS A 136 -1.27 6.75 10.64
N ALA A 137 -0.36 7.20 11.48
CA ALA A 137 -0.59 8.27 12.46
C ALA A 137 -0.88 9.65 11.83
N LYS A 138 -0.67 9.83 10.54
CA LYS A 138 -1.02 11.05 9.77
C LYS A 138 -2.37 10.95 9.07
N LEU A 139 -3.00 9.78 9.04
CA LEU A 139 -4.27 9.56 8.35
C LEU A 139 -5.40 10.33 9.06
N LYS A 140 -5.94 11.34 8.40
CA LYS A 140 -7.02 12.21 8.89
C LYS A 140 -8.39 11.78 8.38
N THR A 141 -8.44 11.33 7.13
CA THR A 141 -9.69 10.99 6.45
C THR A 141 -9.58 9.65 5.76
N ALA A 142 -10.52 8.75 6.04
CA ALA A 142 -10.66 7.49 5.33
C ALA A 142 -12.08 7.34 4.78
N ARG A 143 -12.20 6.91 3.53
CA ARG A 143 -13.47 6.57 2.89
C ARG A 143 -13.41 5.11 2.45
N VAL A 144 -14.37 4.33 2.89
CA VAL A 144 -14.47 2.90 2.58
C VAL A 144 -15.72 2.69 1.75
N ALA A 145 -15.55 2.42 0.46
CA ALA A 145 -16.65 2.19 -0.47
C ALA A 145 -17.01 0.71 -0.64
N CYS A 146 -16.17 -0.20 -0.15
CA CYS A 146 -16.34 -1.65 -0.27
C CYS A 146 -17.27 -2.25 0.80
N ASP A 147 -17.58 -3.55 0.63
CA ASP A 147 -18.57 -4.28 1.44
C ASP A 147 -18.05 -4.71 2.82
N SER A 148 -16.75 -4.66 3.01
CA SER A 148 -16.09 -5.15 4.23
C SER A 148 -14.91 -4.29 4.65
N ILE A 149 -14.57 -4.32 5.93
CA ILE A 149 -13.36 -3.70 6.49
C ILE A 149 -12.59 -4.80 7.20
N GLY A 150 -11.28 -4.88 6.95
CA GLY A 150 -10.41 -5.85 7.59
C GLY A 150 -10.21 -5.60 9.09
N ALA A 151 -9.81 -6.64 9.83
CA ALA A 151 -9.51 -6.50 11.25
C ALA A 151 -8.32 -5.56 11.48
N PHE A 152 -8.38 -4.75 12.55
CA PHE A 152 -7.34 -3.80 12.94
C PHE A 152 -6.99 -2.76 11.85
N ALA A 153 -7.90 -2.52 10.89
CA ALA A 153 -7.61 -1.78 9.67
C ALA A 153 -7.03 -0.38 9.91
N PHE A 154 -7.55 0.35 10.91
CA PHE A 154 -7.17 1.72 11.24
C PHE A 154 -6.66 1.89 12.68
N THR A 155 -6.29 0.80 13.34
CA THR A 155 -5.73 0.83 14.70
C THR A 155 -4.51 1.76 14.76
N ARG A 156 -4.38 2.56 15.82
CA ARG A 156 -3.30 3.55 15.98
C ARG A 156 -3.25 4.66 14.91
N CYS A 157 -4.33 4.88 14.16
CA CYS A 157 -4.47 6.06 13.29
C CYS A 157 -4.84 7.27 14.14
N THR A 158 -3.90 7.80 14.92
CA THR A 158 -4.15 8.80 15.97
C THR A 158 -4.66 10.14 15.47
N ALA A 159 -4.49 10.46 14.18
CA ALA A 159 -5.04 11.67 13.56
C ALA A 159 -6.41 11.46 12.90
N LEU A 160 -6.94 10.23 12.88
CA LEU A 160 -8.18 9.91 12.18
C LEU A 160 -9.38 10.64 12.81
N SER A 161 -9.91 11.60 12.09
CA SER A 161 -11.04 12.44 12.51
C SER A 161 -12.28 12.27 11.66
N SER A 162 -12.15 11.66 10.47
CA SER A 162 -13.26 11.41 9.56
C SER A 162 -13.14 10.01 8.95
N LEU A 163 -14.10 9.15 9.26
CA LEU A 163 -14.25 7.84 8.64
C LEU A 163 -15.65 7.75 8.02
N THR A 164 -15.69 7.68 6.70
CA THR A 164 -16.95 7.48 5.95
C THR A 164 -16.98 6.04 5.44
N ILE A 165 -18.02 5.32 5.80
CA ILE A 165 -18.23 3.93 5.40
C ILE A 165 -19.46 3.85 4.52
N SER A 166 -19.37 3.13 3.41
CA SER A 166 -20.50 2.87 2.52
C SER A 166 -21.67 2.21 3.27
N ALA A 167 -22.90 2.61 2.94
CA ALA A 167 -24.10 1.95 3.43
C ALA A 167 -24.20 0.45 3.06
N ASN A 168 -23.42 0.02 2.07
CA ASN A 168 -23.33 -1.38 1.64
C ASN A 168 -22.34 -2.21 2.45
N CYS A 169 -21.52 -1.57 3.30
CA CYS A 169 -20.57 -2.30 4.14
C CYS A 169 -21.31 -3.12 5.20
N ARG A 170 -21.09 -4.42 5.18
CA ARG A 170 -21.81 -5.37 6.03
C ARG A 170 -20.91 -6.14 6.99
N THR A 171 -19.61 -6.18 6.70
CA THR A 171 -18.64 -6.93 7.48
C THR A 171 -17.60 -5.98 8.06
N PHE A 172 -17.47 -6.03 9.37
CA PHE A 172 -16.51 -5.24 10.12
C PHE A 172 -15.55 -6.18 10.82
N GLY A 173 -14.27 -6.06 10.53
CA GLY A 173 -13.22 -6.78 11.25
C GLY A 173 -13.13 -6.34 12.71
N GLU A 174 -12.64 -7.23 13.55
CA GLU A 174 -12.42 -6.91 14.97
C GLU A 174 -11.45 -5.74 15.13
N ASN A 175 -11.67 -4.92 16.14
CA ASN A 175 -10.76 -3.82 16.51
C ASN A 175 -10.31 -2.97 15.31
N MET A 176 -11.21 -2.63 14.39
CA MET A 176 -10.87 -1.91 13.17
C MET A 176 -10.38 -0.46 13.42
N LEU A 177 -10.65 0.09 14.60
CA LEU A 177 -10.22 1.42 15.08
C LEU A 177 -9.30 1.30 16.27
#